data_4b81fcb577f78a2136e47b714b6f0ac0
#
_entry.id   4b81fcb577f78a2136e47b714b6f0ac0
#
_cell.length_a   1.000
_cell.length_b   1.000
_cell.length_c   1.000
_cell.angle_alpha   90.00
_cell.angle_beta   90.00
_cell.angle_gamma   90.00
#
_symmetry.space_group_name_H-M   'P 1'
#
loop_
_entity.id
_entity.type
_entity.pdbx_description
1 polymer ?
#
loop_
_entity_poly.entity_id
_entity_poly.type
_entity_poly.pdbx_seq_one_letter_code
_entity_poly.pdbx_strand_id
1 'polypeptide(L)'
;MTNPTLLCDGCGQAAAAEHVTQRLQRLEWMTRYRPVHVGTVLLGAYSPDAESDFLYAETEETAGEAARVLAAVGISPDRKTKEVVLSEFQRGGFLLGYVLECPLEPESRSEVAVAALLKARMPAFLARLRRSFQPKRLASISSKLDPFLAGLTEKELGCALVSDGGKSFALDGPSAEKEIEKLREAHAAARAAGR
;
A
#
# COMPACT_ATOMS: atom_id res chain seq x y z
N MET A 1 -15.99 -22.75 -27.87
CA MET A 1 -16.16 -22.69 -26.40
C MET A 1 -15.03 -21.86 -25.86
N THR A 2 -15.25 -20.59 -25.52
CA THR A 2 -14.27 -19.72 -24.87
C THR A 2 -14.12 -20.19 -23.44
N ASN A 3 -12.96 -20.73 -23.08
CA ASN A 3 -12.66 -21.00 -21.67
C ASN A 3 -12.85 -19.70 -20.86
N PRO A 4 -13.55 -19.74 -19.72
CA PRO A 4 -13.69 -18.58 -18.87
C PRO A 4 -12.29 -18.12 -18.45
N THR A 5 -11.96 -16.85 -18.71
CA THR A 5 -10.71 -16.27 -18.27
C THR A 5 -10.69 -16.23 -16.74
N LEU A 6 -9.76 -16.97 -16.14
CA LEU A 6 -9.57 -16.93 -14.70
C LEU A 6 -9.06 -15.53 -14.31
N LEU A 7 -9.65 -14.94 -13.28
CA LEU A 7 -9.24 -13.64 -12.77
C LEU A 7 -8.36 -13.77 -11.54
N CYS A 8 -7.36 -12.92 -11.45
CA CYS A 8 -6.46 -12.84 -10.31
C CYS A 8 -7.19 -12.33 -9.06
N ASP A 9 -7.09 -13.05 -7.96
CA ASP A 9 -7.71 -12.67 -6.68
C ASP A 9 -7.13 -11.38 -6.08
N GLY A 10 -5.87 -11.06 -6.40
CA GLY A 10 -5.19 -9.87 -5.86
C GLY A 10 -5.54 -8.57 -6.59
N CYS A 11 -5.90 -8.61 -7.88
CA CYS A 11 -6.14 -7.40 -8.65
C CYS A 11 -7.38 -7.43 -9.56
N GLY A 12 -7.91 -8.62 -9.87
CA GLY A 12 -9.08 -8.76 -10.76
C GLY A 12 -8.75 -8.78 -12.24
N GLN A 13 -7.48 -8.68 -12.62
CA GLN A 13 -7.03 -8.80 -14.01
C GLN A 13 -6.92 -10.29 -14.42
N ALA A 14 -6.69 -10.57 -15.70
CA ALA A 14 -6.51 -11.94 -16.19
C ALA A 14 -5.34 -12.64 -15.46
N ALA A 15 -5.56 -13.87 -14.99
CA ALA A 15 -4.58 -14.65 -14.24
C ALA A 15 -3.73 -15.52 -15.18
N ALA A 16 -2.88 -14.91 -16.02
CA ALA A 16 -1.85 -15.64 -16.74
C ALA A 16 -0.83 -16.22 -15.75
N ALA A 17 -0.15 -17.31 -16.13
CA ALA A 17 0.82 -17.97 -15.26
C ALA A 17 1.93 -17.02 -14.79
N GLU A 18 2.45 -16.18 -15.68
CA GLU A 18 3.45 -15.16 -15.37
C GLU A 18 2.93 -14.12 -14.36
N HIS A 19 1.72 -13.60 -14.58
CA HIS A 19 1.07 -12.67 -13.66
C HIS A 19 0.93 -13.26 -12.25
N VAL A 20 0.51 -14.52 -12.15
CA VAL A 20 0.37 -15.21 -10.85
C VAL A 20 1.74 -15.40 -10.18
N THR A 21 2.76 -15.77 -10.96
CA THR A 21 4.14 -15.93 -10.45
C THR A 21 4.67 -14.61 -9.88
N GLN A 22 4.54 -13.51 -10.61
CA GLN A 22 4.96 -12.18 -10.14
C GLN A 22 4.20 -11.76 -8.87
N ARG A 23 2.90 -12.03 -8.80
CA ARG A 23 2.12 -11.77 -7.59
C ARG A 23 2.61 -12.56 -6.40
N LEU A 24 2.85 -13.85 -6.55
CA LEU A 24 3.34 -14.71 -5.46
C LEU A 24 4.71 -14.26 -4.95
N GLN A 25 5.60 -13.87 -5.84
CA GLN A 25 6.90 -13.30 -5.50
C GLN A 25 6.77 -12.02 -4.67
N ARG A 26 5.91 -11.08 -5.09
CA ARG A 26 5.65 -9.84 -4.35
C ARG A 26 5.02 -10.09 -2.98
N LEU A 27 4.12 -11.05 -2.88
CA LEU A 27 3.53 -11.46 -1.60
C LEU A 27 4.58 -12.10 -0.67
N GLU A 28 5.48 -12.91 -1.20
CA GLU A 28 6.60 -13.47 -0.42
C GLU A 28 7.48 -12.35 0.15
N TRP A 29 7.93 -11.43 -0.70
CA TRP A 29 8.77 -10.30 -0.27
C TRP A 29 8.08 -9.44 0.81
N MET A 30 6.81 -9.09 0.60
CA MET A 30 6.03 -8.33 1.59
C MET A 30 5.87 -9.11 2.91
N THR A 31 5.63 -10.41 2.85
CA THR A 31 5.41 -11.24 4.02
C THR A 31 6.67 -11.39 4.87
N ARG A 32 7.85 -11.44 4.26
CA ARG A 32 9.16 -11.51 4.93
C ARG A 32 9.38 -10.35 5.91
N TYR A 33 8.89 -9.16 5.55
CA TYR A 33 9.05 -7.94 6.35
C TYR A 33 7.75 -7.48 7.02
N ARG A 34 6.77 -8.34 7.10
CA ARG A 34 5.53 -8.02 7.82
C ARG A 34 5.80 -7.94 9.32
N PRO A 35 5.40 -6.84 10.00
CA PRO A 35 5.48 -6.76 11.46
C PRO A 35 4.62 -7.81 12.15
N VAL A 36 5.06 -8.33 13.30
CA VAL A 36 4.24 -9.20 14.16
C VAL A 36 2.99 -8.46 14.62
N HIS A 37 3.16 -7.18 14.99
CA HIS A 37 2.07 -6.28 15.33
C HIS A 37 2.07 -5.10 14.36
N VAL A 38 1.10 -5.04 13.49
CA VAL A 38 0.98 -3.95 12.53
C VAL A 38 0.47 -2.69 13.25
N GLY A 39 1.34 -1.70 13.36
CA GLY A 39 1.00 -0.40 13.93
C GLY A 39 0.23 0.47 12.94
N THR A 40 0.76 0.59 11.73
CA THR A 40 0.18 1.42 10.66
C THR A 40 0.27 0.70 9.32
N VAL A 41 -0.87 0.54 8.65
CA VAL A 41 -0.91 0.18 7.23
C VAL A 41 -0.85 1.46 6.41
N LEU A 42 0.14 1.55 5.52
CA LEU A 42 0.20 2.53 4.44
C LEU A 42 -0.47 1.89 3.22
N LEU A 43 -1.52 2.52 2.69
CA LEU A 43 -2.35 1.92 1.66
C LEU A 43 -2.21 2.63 0.33
N GLY A 44 -1.60 1.95 -0.64
CA GLY A 44 -1.59 2.34 -2.05
C GLY A 44 -2.78 1.77 -2.82
N ALA A 45 -3.07 2.36 -3.96
CA ALA A 45 -4.16 1.89 -4.83
C ALA A 45 -3.80 0.58 -5.54
N TYR A 46 -2.65 0.53 -6.17
CA TYR A 46 -2.12 -0.64 -6.89
C TYR A 46 -0.60 -0.71 -6.77
N SER A 47 -0.06 -1.92 -6.86
CA SER A 47 1.38 -2.15 -6.77
C SER A 47 2.11 -1.51 -7.97
N PRO A 48 3.25 -0.84 -7.77
CA PRO A 48 4.02 -0.23 -8.86
C PRO A 48 4.60 -1.27 -9.81
N ASP A 49 4.83 -0.88 -11.09
CA ASP A 49 5.43 -1.76 -12.10
C ASP A 49 6.91 -2.02 -11.82
N ALA A 50 7.67 -0.93 -11.62
CA ALA A 50 9.11 -1.01 -11.42
C ALA A 50 9.45 -1.63 -10.07
N GLU A 51 10.41 -2.53 -10.04
CA GLU A 51 10.87 -3.14 -8.80
C GLU A 51 11.50 -2.13 -7.84
N SER A 52 12.21 -1.13 -8.36
CA SER A 52 12.78 -0.05 -7.54
C SER A 52 11.73 0.78 -6.81
N ASP A 53 10.50 0.84 -7.33
CA ASP A 53 9.35 1.53 -6.73
C ASP A 53 8.59 0.64 -5.75
N PHE A 54 8.76 -0.69 -5.84
CA PHE A 54 8.14 -1.62 -4.92
C PHE A 54 9.02 -1.82 -3.67
N LEU A 55 8.58 -1.30 -2.54
CA LEU A 55 9.37 -1.22 -1.31
C LEU A 55 10.06 -2.53 -0.92
N TYR A 56 9.41 -3.67 -1.11
CA TYR A 56 9.90 -4.97 -0.64
C TYR A 56 10.72 -5.75 -1.67
N ALA A 57 10.91 -5.24 -2.89
CA ALA A 57 11.72 -5.90 -3.91
C ALA A 57 13.15 -6.13 -3.43
N GLU A 58 13.77 -7.18 -3.93
CA GLU A 58 15.16 -7.56 -3.55
C GLU A 58 16.23 -6.65 -4.20
N THR A 59 15.82 -5.73 -5.09
CA THR A 59 16.74 -4.75 -5.65
C THR A 59 17.27 -3.79 -4.57
N GLU A 60 18.55 -3.46 -4.63
CA GLU A 60 19.17 -2.45 -3.74
C GLU A 60 18.68 -1.03 -4.05
N GLU A 61 18.23 -0.79 -5.27
CA GLU A 61 17.69 0.51 -5.67
C GLU A 61 16.33 0.75 -5.03
N THR A 62 16.17 1.95 -4.47
CA THR A 62 14.91 2.40 -3.89
C THR A 62 14.54 3.74 -4.52
N ALA A 63 13.48 3.76 -5.31
CA ALA A 63 13.05 4.92 -6.07
C ALA A 63 11.55 5.19 -5.90
N GLY A 64 11.02 6.14 -6.61
CA GLY A 64 9.60 6.41 -6.79
C GLY A 64 8.77 6.33 -5.51
N GLU A 65 7.78 5.45 -5.49
CA GLU A 65 6.88 5.28 -4.36
C GLU A 65 7.61 4.76 -3.12
N ALA A 66 8.52 3.79 -3.27
CA ALA A 66 9.26 3.23 -2.14
C ALA A 66 10.09 4.29 -1.40
N ALA A 67 10.78 5.16 -2.14
CA ALA A 67 11.57 6.25 -1.56
C ALA A 67 10.67 7.25 -0.81
N ARG A 68 9.51 7.61 -1.39
CA ARG A 68 8.55 8.54 -0.76
C ARG A 68 7.93 7.95 0.50
N VAL A 69 7.58 6.67 0.49
CA VAL A 69 7.07 5.95 1.66
C VAL A 69 8.08 5.96 2.79
N LEU A 70 9.35 5.63 2.52
CA LEU A 70 10.41 5.65 3.52
C LEU A 70 10.61 7.05 4.08
N ALA A 71 10.66 8.07 3.21
CA ALA A 71 10.76 9.46 3.63
C ALA A 71 9.59 9.88 4.54
N ALA A 72 8.35 9.47 4.20
CA ALA A 72 7.16 9.81 4.97
C ALA A 72 7.15 9.19 6.38
N VAL A 73 7.78 8.03 6.56
CA VAL A 73 7.91 7.40 7.89
C VAL A 73 9.23 7.73 8.60
N GLY A 74 10.07 8.60 8.01
CA GLY A 74 11.31 9.09 8.60
C GLY A 74 12.47 8.09 8.56
N ILE A 75 12.48 7.17 7.59
CA ILE A 75 13.55 6.20 7.38
C ILE A 75 14.39 6.65 6.19
N SER A 76 15.71 6.91 6.44
CA SER A 76 16.66 7.19 5.37
C SER A 76 17.32 5.89 4.90
N PRO A 77 17.36 5.64 3.58
CA PRO A 77 18.11 4.51 3.02
C PRO A 77 19.62 4.78 2.94
N ASP A 78 20.08 6.03 3.19
CA ASP A 78 21.47 6.42 2.99
C ASP A 78 22.44 5.55 3.79
N ARG A 79 23.43 5.00 3.10
CA ARG A 79 24.49 4.14 3.67
C ARG A 79 23.97 2.87 4.38
N LYS A 80 22.77 2.43 4.07
CA LYS A 80 22.15 1.21 4.60
C LYS A 80 21.88 0.23 3.47
N THR A 81 21.99 -1.06 3.77
CA THR A 81 21.50 -2.10 2.87
C THR A 81 19.98 -2.13 2.90
N LYS A 82 19.39 -2.65 1.84
CA LYS A 82 17.93 -2.81 1.72
C LYS A 82 17.33 -3.57 2.91
N GLU A 83 18.01 -4.63 3.35
CA GLU A 83 17.59 -5.45 4.48
C GLU A 83 17.51 -4.63 5.79
N VAL A 84 18.48 -3.76 6.04
CA VAL A 84 18.49 -2.87 7.22
C VAL A 84 17.32 -1.90 7.16
N VAL A 85 17.09 -1.28 6.00
CA VAL A 85 15.97 -0.35 5.77
C VAL A 85 14.62 -1.03 6.01
N LEU A 86 14.42 -2.21 5.42
CA LEU A 86 13.18 -2.97 5.59
C LEU A 86 13.00 -3.48 7.02
N SER A 87 14.08 -3.84 7.71
CA SER A 87 14.04 -4.20 9.13
C SER A 87 13.66 -3.01 10.03
N GLU A 88 14.11 -1.80 9.70
CA GLU A 88 13.68 -0.58 10.40
C GLU A 88 12.20 -0.29 10.16
N PHE A 89 11.73 -0.43 8.93
CA PHE A 89 10.32 -0.28 8.54
C PHE A 89 9.44 -1.27 9.31
N GLN A 90 9.82 -2.55 9.34
CA GLN A 90 9.15 -3.60 10.07
C GLN A 90 9.11 -3.32 11.59
N ARG A 91 10.26 -2.95 12.19
CA ARG A 91 10.36 -2.61 13.63
C ARG A 91 9.55 -1.37 13.99
N GLY A 92 9.40 -0.43 13.06
CA GLY A 92 8.51 0.71 13.18
C GLY A 92 7.01 0.34 13.23
N GLY A 93 6.69 -0.92 12.96
CA GLY A 93 5.32 -1.42 12.89
C GLY A 93 4.58 -1.01 11.61
N PHE A 94 5.30 -0.66 10.56
CA PHE A 94 4.73 -0.26 9.28
C PHE A 94 4.51 -1.45 8.35
N LEU A 95 3.43 -1.41 7.60
CA LEU A 95 3.14 -2.32 6.50
C LEU A 95 2.64 -1.50 5.31
N LEU A 96 3.34 -1.56 4.18
CA LEU A 96 2.85 -1.04 2.92
C LEU A 96 2.03 -2.13 2.24
N GLY A 97 0.81 -1.82 1.88
CA GLY A 97 -0.07 -2.73 1.16
C GLY A 97 -0.86 -2.01 0.06
N TYR A 98 -1.48 -2.79 -0.81
CA TYR A 98 -2.24 -2.28 -1.94
C TYR A 98 -3.62 -2.91 -1.99
N VAL A 99 -4.61 -2.15 -2.48
CA VAL A 99 -5.93 -2.71 -2.78
C VAL A 99 -5.82 -3.70 -3.94
N LEU A 100 -5.09 -3.30 -5.01
CA LEU A 100 -4.72 -4.17 -6.11
C LEU A 100 -3.27 -4.61 -5.92
N GLU A 101 -3.06 -5.87 -5.57
CA GLU A 101 -1.74 -6.41 -5.17
C GLU A 101 -0.73 -6.52 -6.32
N CYS A 102 -1.20 -6.40 -7.55
CA CYS A 102 -0.40 -6.53 -8.77
C CYS A 102 -0.24 -5.18 -9.46
N PRO A 103 0.81 -5.00 -10.26
CA PRO A 103 0.88 -3.96 -11.26
C PRO A 103 -0.31 -4.01 -12.22
N LEU A 104 -0.63 -2.86 -12.81
CA LEU A 104 -1.70 -2.78 -13.78
C LEU A 104 -1.19 -3.08 -15.19
N GLU A 105 -1.86 -3.97 -15.89
CA GLU A 105 -1.64 -4.18 -17.31
C GLU A 105 -1.99 -2.89 -18.10
N PRO A 106 -1.33 -2.61 -19.24
CA PRO A 106 -1.52 -1.37 -19.98
C PRO A 106 -2.98 -1.02 -20.26
N GLU A 107 -3.80 -2.01 -20.62
CA GLU A 107 -5.23 -1.84 -20.91
C GLU A 107 -6.08 -1.51 -19.69
N SER A 108 -5.55 -1.79 -18.49
CA SER A 108 -6.23 -1.54 -17.20
C SER A 108 -5.86 -0.19 -16.57
N ARG A 109 -5.04 0.63 -17.23
CA ARG A 109 -4.49 1.88 -16.64
C ARG A 109 -5.40 3.10 -16.80
N SER A 110 -6.50 3.02 -17.54
CA SER A 110 -7.44 4.13 -17.60
C SER A 110 -8.09 4.38 -16.24
N GLU A 111 -8.40 5.63 -15.92
CA GLU A 111 -9.02 5.99 -14.64
C GLU A 111 -10.31 5.20 -14.36
N VAL A 112 -11.11 5.00 -15.40
CA VAL A 112 -12.36 4.23 -15.31
C VAL A 112 -12.10 2.76 -14.99
N ALA A 113 -11.11 2.13 -15.66
CA ALA A 113 -10.73 0.75 -15.40
C ALA A 113 -10.16 0.57 -13.98
N VAL A 114 -9.27 1.46 -13.57
CA VAL A 114 -8.70 1.47 -12.20
C VAL A 114 -9.81 1.60 -11.15
N ALA A 115 -10.73 2.54 -11.32
CA ALA A 115 -11.84 2.74 -10.38
C ALA A 115 -12.74 1.49 -10.30
N ALA A 116 -13.01 0.83 -11.42
CA ALA A 116 -13.79 -0.41 -11.47
C ALA A 116 -13.09 -1.55 -10.72
N LEU A 117 -11.78 -1.75 -10.95
CA LEU A 117 -10.99 -2.76 -10.26
C LEU A 117 -10.91 -2.49 -8.75
N LEU A 118 -10.65 -1.23 -8.35
CA LEU A 118 -10.63 -0.82 -6.95
C LEU A 118 -11.98 -1.09 -6.28
N LYS A 119 -13.09 -0.71 -6.92
CA LYS A 119 -14.44 -0.99 -6.41
C LYS A 119 -14.68 -2.47 -6.19
N ALA A 120 -14.27 -3.31 -7.14
CA ALA A 120 -14.44 -4.75 -7.05
C ALA A 120 -13.59 -5.39 -5.96
N ARG A 121 -12.39 -4.86 -5.67
CA ARG A 121 -11.43 -5.46 -4.74
C ARG A 121 -11.45 -4.85 -3.33
N MET A 122 -11.99 -3.66 -3.15
CA MET A 122 -12.08 -3.00 -1.85
C MET A 122 -12.73 -3.87 -0.75
N PRO A 123 -13.85 -4.60 -0.99
CA PRO A 123 -14.42 -5.47 0.05
C PRO A 123 -13.47 -6.57 0.53
N ALA A 124 -12.72 -7.19 -0.39
CA ALA A 124 -11.74 -8.22 -0.05
C ALA A 124 -10.55 -7.63 0.74
N PHE A 125 -10.08 -6.44 0.35
CA PHE A 125 -9.06 -5.71 1.09
C PHE A 125 -9.53 -5.38 2.51
N LEU A 126 -10.72 -4.81 2.69
CA LEU A 126 -11.27 -4.50 4.01
C LEU A 126 -11.44 -5.74 4.91
N ALA A 127 -11.84 -6.87 4.31
CA ALA A 127 -11.90 -8.13 5.03
C ALA A 127 -10.51 -8.58 5.52
N ARG A 128 -9.48 -8.46 4.67
CA ARG A 128 -8.08 -8.77 5.01
C ARG A 128 -7.51 -7.80 6.06
N LEU A 129 -7.82 -6.50 5.93
CA LEU A 129 -7.43 -5.49 6.91
C LEU A 129 -7.89 -5.87 8.32
N ARG A 130 -9.18 -6.22 8.46
CA ARG A 130 -9.78 -6.55 9.76
C ARG A 130 -9.38 -7.91 10.31
N ARG A 131 -9.19 -8.93 9.44
CA ARG A 131 -8.95 -10.32 9.87
C ARG A 131 -7.48 -10.68 9.98
N SER A 132 -6.65 -10.16 9.07
CA SER A 132 -5.26 -10.56 8.95
C SER A 132 -4.29 -9.49 9.44
N PHE A 133 -4.44 -8.25 9.02
CA PHE A 133 -3.50 -7.19 9.37
C PHE A 133 -3.76 -6.65 10.78
N GLN A 134 -5.03 -6.42 11.11
CA GLN A 134 -5.46 -5.89 12.41
C GLN A 134 -4.62 -4.69 12.86
N PRO A 135 -4.44 -3.67 12.02
CA PRO A 135 -3.57 -2.55 12.33
C PRO A 135 -4.23 -1.64 13.39
N LYS A 136 -3.42 -0.85 14.07
CA LYS A 136 -3.95 0.24 14.89
C LYS A 136 -4.45 1.41 14.04
N ARG A 137 -3.81 1.64 12.88
CA ARG A 137 -4.08 2.78 11.99
C ARG A 137 -3.98 2.37 10.53
N LEU A 138 -4.75 3.07 9.70
CA LEU A 138 -4.67 3.03 8.24
C LEU A 138 -4.38 4.45 7.74
N ALA A 139 -3.36 4.63 6.90
CA ALA A 139 -3.10 5.87 6.19
C ALA A 139 -3.08 5.59 4.69
N SER A 140 -3.98 6.21 3.94
CA SER A 140 -3.97 6.11 2.48
C SER A 140 -2.92 7.02 1.87
N ILE A 141 -2.12 6.48 0.94
CA ILE A 141 -1.05 7.21 0.23
C ILE A 141 -1.37 7.49 -1.24
N SER A 142 -2.60 7.22 -1.67
CA SER A 142 -3.06 7.46 -3.05
C SER A 142 -4.43 8.13 -3.05
N SER A 143 -4.55 9.26 -3.75
CA SER A 143 -5.82 9.99 -3.92
C SER A 143 -6.89 9.19 -4.66
N LYS A 144 -6.49 8.15 -5.42
CA LYS A 144 -7.43 7.24 -6.09
C LYS A 144 -8.31 6.46 -5.10
N LEU A 145 -7.91 6.40 -3.83
CA LEU A 145 -8.66 5.72 -2.78
C LEU A 145 -9.66 6.62 -2.06
N ASP A 146 -9.59 7.94 -2.23
CA ASP A 146 -10.49 8.89 -1.55
C ASP A 146 -11.97 8.56 -1.74
N PRO A 147 -12.47 8.24 -2.96
CA PRO A 147 -13.88 7.93 -3.16
C PRO A 147 -14.34 6.65 -2.43
N PHE A 148 -13.42 5.75 -2.12
CA PHE A 148 -13.72 4.45 -1.48
C PHE A 148 -13.55 4.50 0.05
N LEU A 149 -12.75 5.43 0.55
CA LEU A 149 -12.51 5.62 1.99
C LEU A 149 -13.42 6.70 2.58
N ALA A 150 -13.89 7.63 1.75
CA ALA A 150 -14.83 8.68 2.18
C ALA A 150 -16.09 8.05 2.79
N GLY A 151 -16.38 8.42 4.02
CA GLY A 151 -17.55 7.93 4.75
C GLY A 151 -17.39 6.58 5.45
N LEU A 152 -16.26 5.89 5.30
CA LEU A 152 -16.01 4.70 6.11
C LEU A 152 -15.70 5.08 7.56
N THR A 153 -16.39 4.44 8.46
CA THR A 153 -16.18 4.60 9.91
C THR A 153 -15.01 3.73 10.41
N GLU A 154 -14.43 4.07 11.55
CA GLU A 154 -13.42 3.22 12.20
C GLU A 154 -13.92 1.80 12.48
N LYS A 155 -15.21 1.64 12.75
CA LYS A 155 -15.84 0.33 12.94
C LYS A 155 -15.81 -0.51 11.67
N GLU A 156 -16.02 0.09 10.52
CA GLU A 156 -15.99 -0.59 9.23
C GLU A 156 -14.56 -0.91 8.79
N LEU A 157 -13.62 -0.03 9.10
CA LEU A 157 -12.19 -0.25 8.86
C LEU A 157 -11.58 -1.24 9.86
N GLY A 158 -12.04 -1.26 11.10
CA GLY A 158 -11.44 -1.99 12.21
C GLY A 158 -10.20 -1.30 12.81
N CYS A 159 -9.93 -0.05 12.44
CA CYS A 159 -8.81 0.76 12.91
C CYS A 159 -9.06 2.26 12.66
N ALA A 160 -8.25 3.12 13.28
CA ALA A 160 -8.32 4.55 13.03
C ALA A 160 -7.83 4.91 11.61
N LEU A 161 -8.55 5.78 10.93
CA LEU A 161 -8.12 6.35 9.64
C LEU A 161 -7.32 7.62 9.89
N VAL A 162 -6.06 7.62 9.48
CA VAL A 162 -5.19 8.82 9.48
C VAL A 162 -5.32 9.49 8.12
N SER A 163 -5.78 10.73 8.10
CA SER A 163 -6.04 11.51 6.89
C SER A 163 -5.75 12.98 7.11
N ASP A 164 -5.55 13.74 6.04
CA ASP A 164 -5.47 15.20 6.04
C ASP A 164 -6.83 15.78 5.65
N GLY A 165 -7.61 16.21 6.64
CA GLY A 165 -8.97 16.73 6.39
C GLY A 165 -9.90 15.75 5.67
N GLY A 166 -9.77 14.44 5.91
CA GLY A 166 -10.55 13.39 5.27
C GLY A 166 -10.03 12.94 3.91
N LYS A 167 -8.87 13.41 3.47
CA LYS A 167 -8.20 13.02 2.21
C LYS A 167 -6.97 12.18 2.45
N SER A 168 -6.60 11.41 1.45
CA SER A 168 -5.34 10.63 1.42
C SER A 168 -4.12 11.55 1.32
N PHE A 169 -2.99 11.07 1.83
CA PHE A 169 -1.68 11.66 1.58
C PHE A 169 -1.18 11.21 0.21
N ALA A 170 -1.48 11.97 -0.83
CA ALA A 170 -1.25 11.56 -2.23
C ALA A 170 0.25 11.56 -2.59
N LEU A 171 0.97 10.51 -2.20
CA LEU A 171 2.39 10.34 -2.51
C LEU A 171 2.64 10.04 -4.00
N ASP A 172 1.61 9.69 -4.74
CA ASP A 172 1.61 9.45 -6.19
C ASP A 172 1.35 10.72 -7.02
N GLY A 173 1.14 11.87 -6.36
CA GLY A 173 0.78 13.14 -7.00
C GLY A 173 1.96 14.11 -7.18
N PRO A 174 1.73 15.24 -7.88
CA PRO A 174 2.74 16.27 -8.12
C PRO A 174 3.18 17.02 -6.86
N SER A 175 2.42 16.94 -5.79
CA SER A 175 2.70 17.58 -4.49
C SER A 175 3.25 16.60 -3.46
N ALA A 176 3.82 15.48 -3.88
CA ALA A 176 4.26 14.40 -3.00
C ALA A 176 5.16 14.85 -1.84
N GLU A 177 6.05 15.82 -2.05
CA GLU A 177 6.92 16.34 -0.98
C GLU A 177 6.14 16.93 0.19
N LYS A 178 5.10 17.72 -0.10
CA LYS A 178 4.23 18.29 0.94
C LYS A 178 3.43 17.20 1.66
N GLU A 179 2.96 16.22 0.91
CA GLU A 179 2.18 15.11 1.47
C GLU A 179 3.06 14.17 2.32
N ILE A 180 4.35 14.02 2.00
CA ILE A 180 5.35 13.33 2.83
C ILE A 180 5.45 14.01 4.20
N GLU A 181 5.58 15.32 4.25
CA GLU A 181 5.69 16.06 5.52
C GLU A 181 4.41 15.95 6.35
N LYS A 182 3.25 16.15 5.73
CA LYS A 182 1.96 15.98 6.41
C LYS A 182 1.77 14.59 7.00
N LEU A 183 2.10 13.54 6.25
CA LEU A 183 2.00 12.16 6.74
C LEU A 183 2.96 11.91 7.91
N ARG A 184 4.17 12.47 7.85
CA ARG A 184 5.15 12.40 8.94
C ARG A 184 4.62 13.06 10.22
N GLU A 185 4.08 14.26 10.11
CA GLU A 185 3.49 14.98 11.23
C GLU A 185 2.27 14.26 11.81
N ALA A 186 1.35 13.83 10.96
CA ALA A 186 0.17 13.08 11.36
C ALA A 186 0.54 11.78 12.07
N HIS A 187 1.58 11.07 11.58
CA HIS A 187 2.08 9.85 12.22
C HIS A 187 2.72 10.16 13.59
N ALA A 188 3.52 11.22 13.71
CA ALA A 188 4.13 11.62 14.97
C ALA A 188 3.06 11.99 16.01
N ALA A 189 2.05 12.79 15.63
CA ALA A 189 0.93 13.16 16.48
C ALA A 189 0.14 11.93 16.95
N ALA A 190 -0.16 11.00 16.04
CA ALA A 190 -0.89 9.78 16.36
C ALA A 190 -0.11 8.83 17.30
N ARG A 191 1.24 8.84 17.24
CA ARG A 191 2.07 8.10 18.20
C ARG A 191 2.07 8.74 19.58
N ALA A 192 2.06 10.07 19.67
CA ALA A 192 2.01 10.79 20.93
C ALA A 192 0.67 10.59 21.65
N ALA A 193 -0.45 10.58 20.93
CA ALA A 193 -1.78 10.37 21.48
C ALA A 193 -2.06 8.92 21.93
N GLY A 194 -1.29 7.94 21.47
CA GLY A 194 -1.47 6.52 21.79
C GLY A 194 -0.53 5.99 22.89
N ARG A 195 0.19 6.88 23.58
CA ARG A 195 0.95 6.60 24.83
C ARG A 195 0.15 6.97 26.03
#